data_064f42b77981b129dabef83dac4cab03
#
_entry.id   064f42b77981b129dabef83dac4cab03
#
_cell.length_a   1.000
_cell.length_b   1.000
_cell.length_c   1.000
_cell.angle_alpha   90.00
_cell.angle_beta   90.00
_cell.angle_gamma   90.00
#
_symmetry.space_group_name_H-M   'P 1'
#
loop_
_entity.id
_entity.type
_entity.pdbx_description
1 polymer ?
#
loop_
_entity_poly.entity_id
_entity_poly.type
_entity_poly.pdbx_seq_one_letter_code
_entity_poly.pdbx_strand_id
1 'polypeptide(L)'
;MIDCSKTENYFAEKLRMTKRTREEGCKIKCSECPLSCQNNGTSEFTSCITFEMLYPEKAIEIVQRWSDEHPQRTYLSEFLKNYPNAQLRTELLYSQLEAVEAGIISPEIPKCICPYHLGLMSSDDCRKDHNCVECWNQPLPEREEK
;
A
#
# COMPACT_ATOMS: atom_id res chain seq x y z
N MET A 1 7.14 4.64 -2.36
CA MET A 1 7.55 4.70 -0.93
C MET A 1 6.46 5.44 -0.18
N ILE A 2 5.93 4.85 0.90
CA ILE A 2 4.84 5.43 1.71
C ILE A 2 5.50 6.32 2.77
N ASP A 3 5.01 7.55 2.95
CA ASP A 3 5.54 8.50 3.92
C ASP A 3 4.82 8.33 5.26
N CYS A 4 5.44 7.63 6.20
CA CYS A 4 4.90 7.37 7.54
C CYS A 4 4.97 8.59 8.49
N SER A 5 5.51 9.73 8.07
CA SER A 5 5.38 10.97 8.84
C SER A 5 3.96 11.50 8.89
N LYS A 6 3.14 11.08 7.92
CA LYS A 6 1.69 11.36 7.89
C LYS A 6 0.95 10.37 8.77
N THR A 7 0.12 10.89 9.67
CA THR A 7 -0.62 10.10 10.67
C THR A 7 -1.41 8.95 10.06
N GLU A 8 -2.11 9.19 8.95
CA GLU A 8 -2.90 8.18 8.25
C GLU A 8 -2.03 7.02 7.74
N ASN A 9 -0.88 7.34 7.12
CA ASN A 9 0.05 6.35 6.61
C ASN A 9 0.71 5.56 7.75
N TYR A 10 1.10 6.26 8.83
CA TYR A 10 1.68 5.62 10.01
C TYR A 10 0.76 4.54 10.56
N PHE A 11 -0.53 4.87 10.80
CA PHE A 11 -1.46 3.91 11.34
C PHE A 11 -1.80 2.79 10.36
N ALA A 12 -1.90 3.08 9.07
CA ALA A 12 -2.11 2.06 8.05
C ALA A 12 -0.95 1.05 8.02
N GLU A 13 0.29 1.52 7.98
CA GLU A 13 1.48 0.67 7.95
C GLU A 13 1.68 -0.08 9.28
N LYS A 14 1.39 0.56 10.40
CA LYS A 14 1.41 -0.10 11.71
C LYS A 14 0.38 -1.23 11.81
N LEU A 15 -0.85 -1.01 11.32
CA LEU A 15 -1.87 -2.07 11.28
C LEU A 15 -1.40 -3.23 10.39
N ARG A 16 -0.82 -2.95 9.24
CA ARG A 16 -0.23 -3.94 8.34
C ARG A 16 0.90 -4.71 9.00
N MET A 17 1.84 -4.02 9.65
CA MET A 17 2.96 -4.60 10.39
C MET A 17 2.51 -5.52 11.52
N THR A 18 1.52 -5.10 12.30
CA THR A 18 1.05 -5.84 13.48
C THR A 18 -0.05 -6.85 13.16
N LYS A 19 -0.57 -6.84 11.93
CA LYS A 19 -1.74 -7.62 11.51
C LYS A 19 -2.93 -7.50 12.47
N ARG A 20 -3.10 -6.31 13.03
CA ARG A 20 -4.13 -6.03 14.03
C ARG A 20 -5.49 -5.83 13.36
N THR A 21 -6.52 -6.46 13.90
CA THR A 21 -7.91 -6.24 13.52
C THR A 21 -8.67 -5.46 14.58
N ARG A 22 -9.92 -5.04 14.28
CA ARG A 22 -10.79 -4.34 15.25
C ARG A 22 -11.15 -5.22 16.45
N GLU A 23 -11.32 -6.51 16.22
CA GLU A 23 -11.84 -7.47 17.18
C GLU A 23 -10.73 -8.16 17.95
N GLU A 24 -9.56 -8.29 17.31
CA GLU A 24 -8.41 -8.98 17.87
C GLU A 24 -7.24 -8.01 18.04
N GLY A 25 -6.41 -8.24 19.03
CA GLY A 25 -5.17 -7.51 19.22
C GLY A 25 -4.15 -7.75 18.10
N CYS A 26 -2.87 -7.44 18.36
CA CYS A 26 -1.80 -7.75 17.43
C CYS A 26 -1.72 -9.27 17.20
N LYS A 27 -1.62 -9.69 15.93
CA LYS A 27 -1.43 -11.12 15.58
C LYS A 27 0.03 -11.54 15.60
N ILE A 28 0.97 -10.58 15.57
CA ILE A 28 2.39 -10.88 15.74
C ILE A 28 2.77 -10.91 17.22
N LYS A 29 3.75 -11.72 17.56
CA LYS A 29 4.30 -11.80 18.91
C LYS A 29 5.10 -10.54 19.24
N CYS A 30 5.09 -10.10 20.50
CA CYS A 30 5.90 -8.94 20.91
C CYS A 30 7.40 -9.16 20.68
N SER A 31 7.89 -10.40 20.74
CA SER A 31 9.29 -10.73 20.41
C SER A 31 9.67 -10.47 18.94
N GLU A 32 8.68 -10.46 18.05
CA GLU A 32 8.86 -10.22 16.60
C GLU A 32 8.47 -8.79 16.19
N CYS A 33 7.76 -8.06 17.07
CA CYS A 33 7.27 -6.72 16.78
C CYS A 33 8.38 -5.67 16.94
N PRO A 34 8.70 -4.88 15.90
CA PRO A 34 9.72 -3.83 16.00
C PRO A 34 9.41 -2.74 17.03
N LEU A 35 8.13 -2.48 17.34
CA LEU A 35 7.72 -1.47 18.32
C LEU A 35 7.71 -2.00 19.77
N SER A 36 7.96 -3.28 19.98
CA SER A 36 7.98 -3.84 21.33
C SER A 36 9.16 -3.32 22.14
N CYS A 37 9.04 -3.35 23.48
CA CYS A 37 10.12 -2.97 24.40
C CYS A 37 11.40 -3.79 24.21
N GLN A 38 11.31 -4.95 23.58
CA GLN A 38 12.46 -5.81 23.27
C GLN A 38 13.23 -5.38 22.04
N ASN A 39 12.57 -4.69 21.09
CA ASN A 39 13.10 -4.43 19.75
C ASN A 39 13.19 -2.92 19.40
N ASN A 40 12.54 -2.04 20.18
CA ASN A 40 12.46 -0.61 19.88
C ASN A 40 13.73 0.19 20.21
N GLY A 41 14.77 -0.48 20.70
CA GLY A 41 16.06 0.13 20.99
C GLY A 41 16.08 1.02 22.24
N THR A 42 15.03 1.01 23.07
CA THR A 42 15.03 1.68 24.38
C THR A 42 15.29 0.67 25.49
N SER A 43 15.95 1.10 26.56
CA SER A 43 16.18 0.28 27.75
C SER A 43 14.95 0.23 28.69
N GLU A 44 13.89 0.93 28.31
CA GLU A 44 12.68 1.04 29.14
C GLU A 44 11.68 -0.06 28.78
N PHE A 45 11.26 -0.80 29.81
CA PHE A 45 10.19 -1.81 29.68
C PHE A 45 8.83 -1.13 29.65
N THR A 46 8.54 -0.39 28.58
CA THR A 46 7.26 0.26 28.36
C THR A 46 6.44 -0.48 27.33
N SER A 47 5.10 -0.37 27.41
CA SER A 47 4.25 -0.89 26.34
C SER A 47 4.54 -0.17 25.02
N CYS A 48 4.29 -0.84 23.88
CA CYS A 48 4.46 -0.20 22.57
C CYS A 48 3.61 1.09 22.43
N ILE A 49 2.45 1.16 23.05
CA ILE A 49 1.60 2.35 23.05
C ILE A 49 2.28 3.49 23.84
N THR A 50 2.80 3.19 25.01
CA THR A 50 3.53 4.17 25.83
C THR A 50 4.80 4.65 25.12
N PHE A 51 5.53 3.74 24.48
CA PHE A 51 6.69 4.09 23.67
C PHE A 51 6.34 5.07 22.54
N GLU A 52 5.26 4.82 21.79
CA GLU A 52 4.79 5.73 20.74
C GLU A 52 4.41 7.12 21.25
N MET A 53 3.83 7.18 22.44
CA MET A 53 3.47 8.46 23.06
C MET A 53 4.69 9.26 23.54
N LEU A 54 5.72 8.57 24.06
CA LEU A 54 6.92 9.20 24.60
C LEU A 54 7.96 9.49 23.50
N TYR A 55 8.03 8.66 22.48
CA TYR A 55 9.05 8.71 21.43
C TYR A 55 8.42 8.62 20.03
N PRO A 56 7.53 9.56 19.66
CA PRO A 56 6.77 9.46 18.40
C PRO A 56 7.67 9.43 17.16
N GLU A 57 8.76 10.21 17.16
CA GLU A 57 9.71 10.25 16.04
C GLU A 57 10.38 8.89 15.81
N LYS A 58 10.85 8.25 16.90
CA LYS A 58 11.45 6.91 16.81
C LYS A 58 10.43 5.85 16.37
N ALA A 59 9.19 5.99 16.82
CA ALA A 59 8.12 5.08 16.39
C ALA A 59 7.85 5.21 14.89
N ILE A 60 7.82 6.45 14.37
CA ILE A 60 7.69 6.72 12.94
C ILE A 60 8.88 6.12 12.16
N GLU A 61 10.11 6.31 12.61
CA GLU A 61 11.29 5.74 11.96
C GLU A 61 11.25 4.21 11.89
N ILE A 62 10.79 3.55 12.96
CA ILE A 62 10.65 2.09 13.01
C ILE A 62 9.62 1.61 12.00
N VAL A 63 8.43 2.24 11.98
CA VAL A 63 7.36 1.86 11.06
C VAL A 63 7.75 2.17 9.62
N GLN A 64 8.42 3.31 9.36
CA GLN A 64 8.93 3.67 8.04
C GLN A 64 9.91 2.62 7.51
N ARG A 65 10.91 2.26 8.32
CA ARG A 65 11.90 1.23 7.95
C ARG A 65 11.21 -0.10 7.63
N TRP A 66 10.30 -0.51 8.48
CA TRP A 66 9.54 -1.74 8.23
C TRP A 66 8.73 -1.66 6.94
N SER A 67 8.07 -0.54 6.66
CA SER A 67 7.31 -0.30 5.42
C SER A 67 8.18 -0.37 4.18
N ASP A 68 9.39 0.20 4.24
CA ASP A 68 10.34 0.18 3.13
C ASP A 68 10.88 -1.23 2.85
N GLU A 69 11.10 -2.03 3.91
CA GLU A 69 11.53 -3.42 3.82
C GLU A 69 10.39 -4.36 3.37
N HIS A 70 9.13 -3.95 3.57
CA HIS A 70 7.93 -4.73 3.26
C HIS A 70 6.99 -3.94 2.33
N PRO A 71 7.40 -3.66 1.09
CA PRO A 71 6.57 -2.89 0.17
C PRO A 71 5.20 -3.54 -0.02
N GLN A 72 4.17 -2.71 -0.01
CA GLN A 72 2.80 -3.19 -0.20
C GLN A 72 2.67 -3.83 -1.59
N ARG A 73 2.19 -5.06 -1.62
CA ARG A 73 1.87 -5.73 -2.88
C ARG A 73 0.58 -5.15 -3.43
N THR A 74 0.67 -4.59 -4.63
CA THR A 74 -0.47 -4.07 -5.38
C THR A 74 -0.67 -4.91 -6.64
N TYR A 75 -1.82 -4.78 -7.29
CA TYR A 75 -2.04 -5.42 -8.59
C TYR A 75 -0.96 -5.02 -9.60
N LEU A 76 -0.54 -3.75 -9.58
CA LEU A 76 0.53 -3.25 -10.43
C LEU A 76 1.87 -3.92 -10.13
N SER A 77 2.26 -4.01 -8.86
CA SER A 77 3.53 -4.64 -8.47
C SER A 77 3.58 -6.12 -8.85
N GLU A 78 2.48 -6.84 -8.70
CA GLU A 78 2.40 -8.25 -9.10
C GLU A 78 2.41 -8.42 -10.63
N PHE A 79 1.72 -7.53 -11.35
CA PHE A 79 1.75 -7.51 -12.81
C PHE A 79 3.17 -7.26 -13.32
N LEU A 80 3.88 -6.25 -12.83
CA LEU A 80 5.24 -5.93 -13.24
C LEU A 80 6.25 -7.02 -12.87
N LYS A 81 6.01 -7.77 -11.81
CA LYS A 81 6.82 -8.94 -11.47
C LYS A 81 6.76 -10.01 -12.55
N ASN A 82 5.56 -10.23 -13.12
CA ASN A 82 5.36 -11.21 -14.20
C ASN A 82 5.72 -10.65 -15.59
N TYR A 83 5.61 -9.33 -15.77
CA TYR A 83 5.86 -8.63 -17.03
C TYR A 83 6.79 -7.42 -16.81
N PRO A 84 8.08 -7.64 -16.51
CA PRO A 84 9.01 -6.58 -16.10
C PRO A 84 9.27 -5.53 -17.18
N ASN A 85 9.03 -5.87 -18.44
CA ASN A 85 9.20 -4.97 -19.58
C ASN A 85 7.89 -4.31 -20.03
N ALA A 86 6.81 -4.45 -19.28
CA ALA A 86 5.54 -3.83 -19.61
C ALA A 86 5.68 -2.30 -19.56
N GLN A 87 5.34 -1.64 -20.66
CA GLN A 87 5.31 -0.19 -20.70
C GLN A 87 4.04 0.32 -20.01
N LEU A 88 4.22 1.02 -18.89
CA LEU A 88 3.15 1.70 -18.20
C LEU A 88 2.89 3.05 -18.88
N ARG A 89 1.71 3.22 -19.44
CA ARG A 89 1.29 4.47 -20.11
C ARG A 89 0.75 5.52 -19.13
N THR A 90 1.17 5.54 -17.87
CA THR A 90 0.68 6.51 -16.89
C THR A 90 0.95 7.95 -17.29
N GLU A 91 2.11 8.25 -17.84
CA GLU A 91 2.44 9.60 -18.34
C GLU A 91 1.67 9.96 -19.61
N LEU A 92 1.43 8.97 -20.48
CA LEU A 92 0.64 9.15 -21.69
C LEU A 92 -0.85 9.38 -21.41
N LEU A 93 -1.39 8.83 -20.31
CA LEU A 93 -2.79 9.06 -19.92
C LEU A 93 -3.04 10.51 -19.49
N TYR A 94 -2.13 11.12 -18.76
CA TYR A 94 -2.25 12.54 -18.38
C TYR A 94 -2.07 13.45 -19.59
N SER A 95 -1.08 13.23 -20.43
CA SER A 95 -0.89 14.01 -21.65
C SER A 95 -2.01 13.78 -22.68
N GLN A 96 -2.61 12.60 -22.74
CA GLN A 96 -3.75 12.31 -23.60
C GLN A 96 -5.06 12.93 -23.08
N LEU A 97 -5.26 12.97 -21.75
CA LEU A 97 -6.40 13.68 -21.17
C LEU A 97 -6.33 15.19 -21.45
N GLU A 98 -5.17 15.80 -21.25
CA GLU A 98 -4.93 17.20 -21.61
C GLU A 98 -5.13 17.45 -23.11
N ALA A 99 -4.69 16.52 -23.96
CA ALA A 99 -4.85 16.62 -25.40
C ALA A 99 -6.32 16.39 -25.86
N VAL A 100 -7.09 15.56 -25.15
CA VAL A 100 -8.53 15.39 -25.36
C VAL A 100 -9.30 16.62 -24.92
N GLU A 101 -8.98 17.19 -23.75
CA GLU A 101 -9.57 18.44 -23.25
C GLU A 101 -9.24 19.63 -24.15
N ALA A 102 -8.05 19.64 -24.74
CA ALA A 102 -7.64 20.63 -25.72
C ALA A 102 -8.22 20.40 -27.14
N GLY A 103 -9.00 19.34 -27.35
CA GLY A 103 -9.61 18.99 -28.64
C GLY A 103 -8.63 18.53 -29.71
N ILE A 104 -7.41 18.14 -29.34
CA ILE A 104 -6.33 17.74 -30.26
C ILE A 104 -6.43 16.27 -30.65
N ILE A 105 -6.99 15.42 -29.75
CA ILE A 105 -7.15 13.97 -29.99
C ILE A 105 -8.62 13.57 -29.80
N SER A 106 -9.10 12.66 -30.66
CA SER A 106 -10.43 12.05 -30.51
C SER A 106 -10.48 11.19 -29.22
N PRO A 107 -11.61 11.17 -28.48
CA PRO A 107 -11.78 10.41 -27.26
C PRO A 107 -11.81 8.88 -27.40
N GLU A 108 -11.38 8.33 -28.53
CA GLU A 108 -11.11 6.90 -28.65
C GLU A 108 -9.87 6.52 -27.85
N ILE A 109 -10.00 6.63 -26.53
CA ILE A 109 -8.99 6.13 -25.58
C ILE A 109 -8.92 4.61 -25.77
N PRO A 110 -7.75 4.02 -26.08
CA PRO A 110 -7.62 2.57 -26.10
C PRO A 110 -8.12 2.06 -24.76
N LYS A 111 -9.06 1.11 -24.78
CA LYS A 111 -9.64 0.52 -23.57
C LYS A 111 -8.52 0.21 -22.59
N CYS A 112 -8.49 0.92 -21.48
CA CYS A 112 -7.49 0.72 -20.45
C CYS A 112 -7.58 -0.72 -19.99
N ILE A 113 -6.52 -1.50 -20.14
CA ILE A 113 -6.48 -2.86 -19.59
C ILE A 113 -6.53 -2.69 -18.09
N CYS A 114 -7.59 -3.14 -17.44
CA CYS A 114 -7.69 -3.04 -15.98
C CYS A 114 -7.43 -4.41 -15.33
N PRO A 115 -7.10 -4.45 -14.04
CA PRO A 115 -6.88 -5.71 -13.31
C PRO A 115 -8.07 -6.68 -13.41
N TYR A 116 -9.28 -6.16 -13.43
CA TYR A 116 -10.50 -6.98 -13.62
C TYR A 116 -10.51 -7.70 -14.99
N HIS A 117 -10.21 -7.02 -16.09
CA HIS A 117 -10.17 -7.62 -17.41
C HIS A 117 -9.05 -8.66 -17.57
N LEU A 118 -8.01 -8.59 -16.74
CA LEU A 118 -6.96 -9.60 -16.69
C LEU A 118 -7.27 -10.75 -15.72
N GLY A 119 -8.44 -10.76 -15.09
CA GLY A 119 -8.83 -11.76 -14.10
C GLY A 119 -8.04 -11.68 -12.78
N LEU A 120 -7.38 -10.56 -12.52
CA LEU A 120 -6.60 -10.33 -11.29
C LEU A 120 -7.47 -9.82 -10.15
N MET A 121 -8.66 -9.31 -10.44
CA MET A 121 -9.59 -8.67 -9.51
C MET A 121 -10.99 -9.20 -9.76
N SER A 122 -11.81 -9.34 -8.72
CA SER A 122 -13.23 -9.73 -8.87
C SER A 122 -14.10 -8.58 -9.40
N SER A 123 -15.30 -8.90 -9.88
CA SER A 123 -16.29 -7.88 -10.29
C SER A 123 -16.74 -7.00 -9.13
N ASP A 124 -16.76 -7.56 -7.92
CA ASP A 124 -17.22 -6.89 -6.73
C ASP A 124 -16.18 -5.86 -6.21
N ASP A 125 -14.90 -6.14 -6.48
CA ASP A 125 -13.79 -5.24 -6.15
C ASP A 125 -13.60 -4.16 -7.23
N CYS A 126 -14.12 -4.40 -8.45
CA CYS A 126 -14.07 -3.43 -9.54
C CYS A 126 -15.15 -2.36 -9.36
N ARG A 127 -14.83 -1.28 -8.67
CA ARG A 127 -15.72 -0.14 -8.55
C ARG A 127 -15.73 0.67 -9.85
N LYS A 128 -16.91 0.82 -10.46
CA LYS A 128 -17.09 1.51 -11.74
C LYS A 128 -16.68 3.00 -11.74
N ASP A 129 -16.51 3.57 -10.55
CA ASP A 129 -16.22 5.00 -10.33
C ASP A 129 -14.72 5.30 -10.14
N HIS A 130 -13.85 4.29 -10.13
CA HIS A 130 -12.41 4.46 -9.97
C HIS A 130 -11.72 4.61 -11.32
N ASN A 131 -10.71 5.48 -11.34
CA ASN A 131 -9.81 5.51 -12.49
C ASN A 131 -8.90 4.26 -12.48
N CYS A 132 -8.40 3.87 -13.65
CA CYS A 132 -7.58 2.64 -13.78
C CYS A 132 -6.29 2.70 -12.95
N VAL A 133 -5.75 3.87 -12.69
CA VAL A 133 -4.54 4.06 -11.87
C VAL A 133 -4.82 3.64 -10.42
N GLU A 134 -5.96 4.04 -9.88
CA GLU A 134 -6.38 3.66 -8.53
C GLU A 134 -6.59 2.14 -8.42
N CYS A 135 -7.25 1.52 -9.42
CA CYS A 135 -7.43 0.07 -9.45
C CYS A 135 -6.09 -0.68 -9.45
N TRP A 136 -5.12 -0.24 -10.26
CA TRP A 136 -3.82 -0.87 -10.32
C TRP A 136 -3.00 -0.74 -9.03
N ASN A 137 -3.21 0.34 -8.28
CA ASN A 137 -2.53 0.61 -7.01
C ASN A 137 -3.26 0.05 -5.78
N GLN A 138 -4.40 -0.62 -5.95
CA GLN A 138 -5.06 -1.30 -4.85
C GLN A 138 -4.19 -2.43 -4.29
N PRO A 139 -4.20 -2.64 -2.96
CA PRO A 139 -3.52 -3.76 -2.33
C PRO A 139 -4.09 -5.08 -2.84
N LEU A 140 -3.20 -6.05 -3.08
CA LEU A 140 -3.62 -7.42 -3.29
C LEU A 140 -4.20 -7.99 -1.99
N PRO A 141 -5.30 -8.75 -2.06
CA PRO A 141 -5.78 -9.50 -0.91
C PRO A 141 -4.67 -10.45 -0.42
N GLU A 142 -4.48 -10.51 0.90
CA GLU A 142 -3.55 -11.47 1.49
C GLU A 142 -4.00 -12.87 1.10
N ARG A 143 -3.11 -13.63 0.46
CA ARG A 143 -3.38 -15.05 0.23
C ARG A 143 -3.36 -15.73 1.59
N GLU A 144 -4.49 -16.33 1.98
CA GLU A 144 -4.48 -17.28 3.08
C GLU A 144 -3.55 -18.44 2.67
N GLU A 145 -2.38 -18.49 3.28
CA GLU A 145 -1.50 -19.65 3.17
C GLU A 145 -2.23 -20.82 3.83
N LYS A 146 -2.70 -21.76 3.01
CA LYS A 146 -3.31 -23.01 3.44
C LYS A 146 -2.24 -23.98 3.89
#